data_76a40025e51e6d3a49ff1b9ab0161de8
#
_entry.id   76a40025e51e6d3a49ff1b9ab0161de8
#
_cell.length_a   1.000
_cell.length_b   1.000
_cell.length_c   1.000
_cell.angle_alpha   90.00
_cell.angle_beta   90.00
_cell.angle_gamma   90.00
#
_symmetry.space_group_name_H-M   'P 1'
#
loop_
_entity.id
_entity.type
_entity.pdbx_description
1 polymer ?
#
loop_
_entity_poly.entity_id
_entity_poly.type
_entity_poly.pdbx_seq_one_letter_code
_entity_poly.pdbx_strand_id
1 'polypeptide(L)'
;MSQLNDISLVAQVVVFKNTRAFDQLVQKYQSPVRRFFLHLTCGDSELSDDLAQDTFIKAYTNLASFRNLSSFSTWLYRIAYNIFYDYIRSRKEMADLDTREVDAVNCTEQANIGQTMDVYQSLKMLKEVERTCIMLFYMEDISIDKIAGIVGVPSGTVKSHLSRGKEKLAMYLKQNGYDGNR
;
A
#
# COMPACT_ATOMS: atom_id res chain seq x y z
N MET A 1 16.47 -15.25 -6.17
CA MET A 1 17.42 -14.39 -6.95
C MET A 1 17.14 -12.90 -6.85
N SER A 2 15.91 -12.41 -6.61
CA SER A 2 15.62 -10.97 -6.61
C SER A 2 16.20 -10.15 -5.45
N GLN A 3 16.29 -10.71 -4.27
CA GLN A 3 16.72 -9.98 -3.05
C GLN A 3 18.21 -9.64 -3.03
N LEU A 4 19.08 -10.55 -3.49
CA LEU A 4 20.52 -10.30 -3.59
C LEU A 4 20.86 -9.19 -4.59
N ASN A 5 20.04 -9.06 -5.65
CA ASN A 5 20.18 -7.99 -6.62
C ASN A 5 19.82 -6.62 -6.00
N ASP A 6 18.74 -6.55 -5.20
CA ASP A 6 18.31 -5.29 -4.55
C ASP A 6 19.36 -4.77 -3.57
N ILE A 7 19.96 -5.65 -2.77
CA ILE A 7 21.02 -5.29 -1.82
C ILE A 7 22.24 -4.74 -2.57
N SER A 8 22.63 -5.38 -3.68
CA SER A 8 23.73 -4.91 -4.52
C SER A 8 23.43 -3.53 -5.11
N LEU A 9 22.21 -3.31 -5.63
CA LEU A 9 21.80 -2.02 -6.16
C LEU A 9 21.80 -0.94 -5.07
N VAL A 10 21.28 -1.23 -3.88
CA VAL A 10 21.32 -0.30 -2.75
C VAL A 10 22.75 0.06 -2.37
N ALA A 11 23.66 -0.92 -2.30
CA ALA A 11 25.06 -0.68 -2.00
C ALA A 11 25.72 0.23 -3.06
N GLN A 12 25.40 0.02 -4.35
CA GLN A 12 25.90 0.87 -5.42
C GLN A 12 25.43 2.34 -5.28
N VAL A 13 24.17 2.54 -4.91
CA VAL A 13 23.64 3.89 -4.68
C VAL A 13 24.30 4.56 -3.48
N VAL A 14 24.37 3.85 -2.35
CA VAL A 14 24.83 4.42 -1.07
C VAL A 14 26.33 4.70 -1.10
N VAL A 15 27.15 3.73 -1.58
CA VAL A 15 28.60 3.79 -1.54
C VAL A 15 29.17 4.58 -2.73
N PHE A 16 28.70 4.27 -3.94
CA PHE A 16 29.27 4.82 -5.17
C PHE A 16 28.46 5.98 -5.77
N LYS A 17 27.35 6.38 -5.11
CA LYS A 17 26.44 7.44 -5.60
C LYS A 17 25.90 7.17 -7.02
N ASN A 18 25.77 5.89 -7.37
CA ASN A 18 25.31 5.46 -8.68
C ASN A 18 23.78 5.61 -8.80
N THR A 19 23.31 6.72 -9.35
CA THR A 19 21.89 7.01 -9.56
C THR A 19 21.22 5.99 -10.47
N ARG A 20 21.92 5.46 -11.49
CA ARG A 20 21.38 4.41 -12.39
C ARG A 20 21.00 3.12 -11.65
N ALA A 21 21.68 2.81 -10.54
CA ALA A 21 21.32 1.67 -9.72
C ALA A 21 19.98 1.92 -8.99
N PHE A 22 19.70 3.16 -8.61
CA PHE A 22 18.38 3.52 -8.05
C PHE A 22 17.28 3.48 -9.12
N ASP A 23 17.54 3.93 -10.33
CA ASP A 23 16.59 3.84 -11.44
C ASP A 23 16.15 2.40 -11.70
N GLN A 24 17.05 1.42 -11.56
CA GLN A 24 16.70 -0.01 -11.66
C GLN A 24 15.76 -0.46 -10.53
N LEU A 25 15.95 0.04 -9.30
CA LEU A 25 15.02 -0.22 -8.20
C LEU A 25 13.64 0.41 -8.48
N VAL A 26 13.62 1.65 -8.99
CA VAL A 26 12.37 2.33 -9.38
C VAL A 26 11.66 1.52 -10.47
N GLN A 27 12.34 1.16 -11.55
CA GLN A 27 11.76 0.35 -12.64
C GLN A 27 11.15 -0.97 -12.14
N LYS A 28 11.81 -1.61 -11.18
CA LYS A 28 11.33 -2.87 -10.60
C LYS A 28 10.09 -2.70 -9.73
N TYR A 29 10.03 -1.63 -8.95
CA TYR A 29 9.02 -1.46 -7.90
C TYR A 29 7.92 -0.45 -8.22
N GLN A 30 8.04 0.38 -9.27
CA GLN A 30 7.05 1.42 -9.57
C GLN A 30 5.64 0.86 -9.81
N SER A 31 5.51 -0.20 -10.62
CA SER A 31 4.19 -0.80 -10.88
C SER A 31 3.56 -1.46 -9.65
N PRO A 32 4.28 -2.28 -8.86
CA PRO A 32 3.76 -2.79 -7.59
C PRO A 32 3.35 -1.69 -6.60
N VAL A 33 4.18 -0.68 -6.37
CA VAL A 33 3.89 0.43 -5.45
C VAL A 33 2.69 1.25 -5.93
N ARG A 34 2.62 1.59 -7.23
CA ARG A 34 1.47 2.28 -7.81
C ARG A 34 0.17 1.48 -7.62
N ARG A 35 0.19 0.17 -7.93
CA ARG A 35 -0.96 -0.71 -7.76
C ARG A 35 -1.38 -0.80 -6.29
N PHE A 36 -0.43 -0.87 -5.35
CA PHE A 36 -0.71 -0.82 -3.93
C PHE A 36 -1.50 0.43 -3.55
N PHE A 37 -1.08 1.61 -4.02
CA PHE A 37 -1.82 2.85 -3.77
C PHE A 37 -3.19 2.88 -4.47
N LEU A 38 -3.30 2.40 -5.71
CA LEU A 38 -4.61 2.30 -6.38
C LEU A 38 -5.63 1.52 -5.56
N HIS A 39 -5.21 0.45 -4.89
CA HIS A 39 -6.09 -0.29 -3.99
C HIS A 39 -6.37 0.48 -2.69
N LEU A 40 -5.39 1.18 -2.12
CA LEU A 40 -5.59 1.96 -0.90
C LEU A 40 -6.46 3.19 -1.12
N THR A 41 -6.35 3.83 -2.26
CA THR A 41 -7.15 5.01 -2.66
C THR A 41 -8.46 4.62 -3.33
N CYS A 42 -8.75 3.32 -3.46
CA CYS A 42 -9.93 2.78 -4.16
C CYS A 42 -10.07 3.28 -5.61
N GLY A 43 -8.96 3.32 -6.33
CA GLY A 43 -8.93 3.63 -7.76
C GLY A 43 -8.62 5.09 -8.12
N ASP A 44 -8.32 5.95 -7.16
CA ASP A 44 -7.86 7.31 -7.44
C ASP A 44 -6.44 7.25 -8.06
N SER A 45 -6.41 7.40 -9.39
CA SER A 45 -5.18 7.26 -10.17
C SER A 45 -4.20 8.40 -9.90
N GLU A 46 -4.68 9.64 -9.85
CA GLU A 46 -3.87 10.84 -9.67
C GLU A 46 -3.20 10.82 -8.29
N LEU A 47 -3.99 10.63 -7.24
CA LEU A 47 -3.47 10.49 -5.89
C LEU A 47 -2.50 9.30 -5.75
N SER A 48 -2.77 8.19 -6.43
CA SER A 48 -1.90 7.01 -6.38
C SER A 48 -0.55 7.27 -7.03
N ASP A 49 -0.51 8.03 -8.11
CA ASP A 49 0.72 8.41 -8.80
C ASP A 49 1.54 9.36 -7.93
N ASP A 50 0.92 10.35 -7.28
CA ASP A 50 1.57 11.29 -6.36
C ASP A 50 2.18 10.56 -5.15
N LEU A 51 1.40 9.70 -4.48
CA LEU A 51 1.88 8.92 -3.33
C LEU A 51 3.00 7.94 -3.70
N ALA A 52 2.95 7.37 -4.91
CA ALA A 52 4.01 6.50 -5.41
C ALA A 52 5.29 7.30 -5.67
N GLN A 53 5.20 8.48 -6.27
CA GLN A 53 6.32 9.38 -6.49
C GLN A 53 6.97 9.80 -5.16
N ASP A 54 6.17 10.25 -4.19
CA ASP A 54 6.63 10.61 -2.85
C ASP A 54 7.33 9.45 -2.15
N THR A 55 6.83 8.22 -2.35
CA THR A 55 7.46 7.01 -1.81
C THR A 55 8.88 6.84 -2.34
N PHE A 56 9.11 7.00 -3.64
CA PHE A 56 10.44 6.85 -4.22
C PHE A 56 11.37 8.01 -3.86
N ILE A 57 10.86 9.23 -3.77
CA ILE A 57 11.63 10.37 -3.27
C ILE A 57 12.09 10.12 -1.82
N LYS A 58 11.17 9.70 -0.95
CA LYS A 58 11.46 9.39 0.46
C LYS A 58 12.36 8.16 0.61
N ALA A 59 12.23 7.16 -0.28
CA ALA A 59 13.12 6.01 -0.32
C ALA A 59 14.53 6.42 -0.73
N TYR A 60 14.70 7.25 -1.76
CA TYR A 60 16.01 7.74 -2.20
C TYR A 60 16.74 8.52 -1.12
N THR A 61 16.05 9.49 -0.51
CA THR A 61 16.63 10.33 0.53
C THR A 61 17.01 9.56 1.80
N ASN A 62 16.28 8.48 2.11
CA ASN A 62 16.51 7.66 3.30
C ASN A 62 17.25 6.34 3.00
N LEU A 63 17.75 6.14 1.78
CA LEU A 63 18.33 4.85 1.36
C LEU A 63 19.53 4.43 2.22
N ALA A 64 20.32 5.38 2.72
CA ALA A 64 21.43 5.12 3.63
C ALA A 64 20.99 4.53 4.99
N SER A 65 19.70 4.67 5.37
CA SER A 65 19.13 4.07 6.59
C SER A 65 18.72 2.61 6.41
N PHE A 66 18.72 2.10 5.19
CA PHE A 66 18.39 0.70 4.92
C PHE A 66 19.51 -0.22 5.41
N ARG A 67 19.27 -0.89 6.55
CA ARG A 67 20.27 -1.74 7.23
C ARG A 67 20.22 -3.20 6.82
N ASN A 68 19.48 -3.55 5.78
CA ASN A 68 19.30 -4.94 5.32
C ASN A 68 18.75 -5.91 6.40
N LEU A 69 18.03 -5.40 7.39
CA LEU A 69 17.34 -6.21 8.41
C LEU A 69 16.04 -6.84 7.89
N SER A 70 15.57 -6.38 6.75
CA SER A 70 14.42 -6.90 6.01
C SER A 70 14.70 -6.84 4.51
N SER A 71 13.82 -7.42 3.68
CA SER A 71 13.91 -7.21 2.22
C SER A 71 13.72 -5.74 1.87
N PHE A 72 14.32 -5.29 0.76
CA PHE A 72 14.12 -3.94 0.25
C PHE A 72 12.63 -3.65 0.00
N SER A 73 11.88 -4.61 -0.53
CA SER A 73 10.43 -4.47 -0.73
C SER A 73 9.69 -4.20 0.59
N THR A 74 9.99 -4.94 1.66
CA THR A 74 9.38 -4.73 2.98
C THR A 74 9.65 -3.32 3.51
N TRP A 75 10.91 -2.85 3.38
CA TRP A 75 11.30 -1.51 3.78
C TRP A 75 10.61 -0.43 2.93
N LEU A 76 10.51 -0.65 1.61
CA LEU A 76 9.81 0.26 0.70
C LEU A 76 8.31 0.36 1.00
N TYR A 77 7.63 -0.79 1.23
CA TYR A 77 6.21 -0.79 1.61
C TYR A 77 5.97 -0.14 2.98
N ARG A 78 6.93 -0.18 3.90
CA ARG A 78 6.82 0.57 5.15
C ARG A 78 6.84 2.09 4.89
N ILE A 79 7.67 2.56 3.98
CA ILE A 79 7.69 3.97 3.57
C ILE A 79 6.35 4.33 2.91
N ALA A 80 5.87 3.52 1.96
CA ALA A 80 4.60 3.73 1.28
C ALA A 80 3.41 3.78 2.27
N TYR A 81 3.36 2.84 3.22
CA TYR A 81 2.33 2.83 4.27
C TYR A 81 2.34 4.10 5.11
N ASN A 82 3.52 4.55 5.55
CA ASN A 82 3.64 5.77 6.36
C ASN A 82 3.19 7.01 5.59
N ILE A 83 3.55 7.13 4.31
CA ILE A 83 3.10 8.23 3.44
C ILE A 83 1.58 8.24 3.32
N PHE A 84 0.96 7.09 3.05
CA PHE A 84 -0.49 6.98 2.97
C PHE A 84 -1.17 7.34 4.30
N TYR A 85 -0.63 6.84 5.40
CA TYR A 85 -1.19 7.10 6.72
C TYR A 85 -1.08 8.57 7.11
N ASP A 86 0.04 9.22 6.83
CA ASP A 86 0.25 10.65 7.05
C ASP A 86 -0.73 11.48 6.19
N TYR A 87 -0.95 11.08 4.93
CA TYR A 87 -1.93 11.71 4.05
C TYR A 87 -3.36 11.62 4.64
N ILE A 88 -3.79 10.44 5.07
CA ILE A 88 -5.11 10.25 5.67
C ILE A 88 -5.27 11.08 6.94
N ARG A 89 -4.23 11.13 7.77
CA ARG A 89 -4.25 11.90 9.01
C ARG A 89 -4.37 13.40 8.75
N SER A 90 -3.59 13.94 7.83
CA SER A 90 -3.65 15.37 7.49
C SER A 90 -5.01 15.76 6.92
N ARG A 91 -5.65 14.90 6.11
CA ARG A 91 -7.00 15.14 5.61
C ARG A 91 -8.04 15.18 6.73
N LYS A 92 -7.96 14.27 7.71
CA LYS A 92 -8.87 14.26 8.87
C LYS A 92 -8.70 15.52 9.70
N GLU A 93 -7.46 15.94 9.97
CA GLU A 93 -7.19 17.19 10.72
C GLU A 93 -7.73 18.43 10.00
N MET A 94 -7.62 18.51 8.67
CA MET A 94 -8.23 19.61 7.88
C MET A 94 -9.76 19.58 7.93
N ALA A 95 -10.36 18.40 7.92
CA ALA A 95 -11.80 18.23 7.99
C ALA A 95 -12.39 18.67 9.32
N ASP A 96 -11.74 18.36 10.42
CA ASP A 96 -12.16 18.76 11.76
C ASP A 96 -12.14 20.30 11.94
N LEU A 97 -11.27 20.99 11.19
CA LEU A 97 -11.21 22.45 11.18
C LEU A 97 -12.32 23.10 10.34
N ASP A 98 -12.85 22.42 9.33
CA ASP A 98 -13.77 22.99 8.33
C ASP A 98 -15.26 22.58 8.53
N THR A 99 -15.59 21.87 9.61
CA THR A 99 -16.95 21.37 9.95
C THR A 99 -17.66 20.61 8.80
N ARG A 100 -16.95 20.16 7.80
CA ARG A 100 -17.49 19.31 6.74
C ARG A 100 -17.19 17.85 7.07
N GLU A 101 -18.22 17.01 7.03
CA GLU A 101 -18.08 15.56 7.02
C GLU A 101 -17.18 15.16 5.83
N VAL A 102 -15.88 14.97 6.10
CA VAL A 102 -14.98 14.37 5.12
C VAL A 102 -15.10 12.88 5.28
N ASP A 103 -15.90 12.30 4.39
CA ASP A 103 -15.89 10.85 4.19
C ASP A 103 -14.45 10.36 4.05
N ALA A 104 -14.12 9.32 4.82
CA ALA A 104 -12.85 8.62 4.71
C ALA A 104 -12.58 8.32 3.24
N VAL A 105 -11.47 8.85 2.70
CA VAL A 105 -11.02 8.80 1.31
C VAL A 105 -12.18 8.60 0.34
N ASN A 106 -12.76 9.71 -0.15
CA ASN A 106 -13.74 9.65 -1.24
C ASN A 106 -13.04 9.00 -2.42
N CYS A 107 -13.30 7.72 -2.59
CA CYS A 107 -12.88 7.02 -3.79
C CYS A 107 -13.65 7.63 -4.95
N THR A 108 -12.96 8.42 -5.75
CA THR A 108 -13.53 9.12 -6.89
C THR A 108 -14.23 8.14 -7.83
N GLU A 109 -15.38 8.51 -8.37
CA GLU A 109 -16.22 7.70 -9.29
C GLU A 109 -15.55 7.43 -10.66
N GLN A 110 -14.27 7.74 -10.83
CA GLN A 110 -13.58 7.67 -12.13
C GLN A 110 -13.00 6.30 -12.50
N ALA A 111 -13.27 5.24 -11.75
CA ALA A 111 -12.83 3.90 -12.16
C ALA A 111 -13.72 3.37 -13.29
N ASN A 112 -13.19 3.40 -14.49
CA ASN A 112 -13.84 2.84 -15.70
C ASN A 112 -14.07 1.33 -15.58
N ILE A 113 -15.34 0.93 -15.88
CA ILE A 113 -15.81 -0.35 -16.45
C ILE A 113 -15.89 -1.58 -15.52
N GLY A 114 -17.11 -1.91 -15.11
CA GLY A 114 -17.62 -3.24 -14.77
C GLY A 114 -16.98 -3.88 -13.51
N GLN A 115 -16.23 -4.93 -13.71
CA GLN A 115 -15.67 -5.77 -12.62
C GLN A 115 -14.63 -5.07 -11.73
N THR A 116 -13.88 -4.11 -12.29
CA THR A 116 -12.87 -3.34 -11.53
C THR A 116 -13.56 -2.39 -10.54
N MET A 117 -14.72 -1.86 -10.89
CA MET A 117 -15.52 -1.00 -10.02
C MET A 117 -16.02 -1.74 -8.78
N ASP A 118 -16.46 -2.99 -8.94
CA ASP A 118 -16.93 -3.82 -7.82
C ASP A 118 -15.82 -4.14 -6.82
N VAL A 119 -14.59 -4.36 -7.30
CA VAL A 119 -13.42 -4.57 -6.44
C VAL A 119 -13.15 -3.34 -5.59
N TYR A 120 -13.08 -2.14 -6.20
CA TYR A 120 -12.83 -0.91 -5.44
C TYR A 120 -13.98 -0.57 -4.50
N GLN A 121 -15.23 -0.81 -4.88
CA GLN A 121 -16.37 -0.65 -3.97
C GLN A 121 -16.28 -1.61 -2.76
N SER A 122 -15.87 -2.85 -2.98
CA SER A 122 -15.66 -3.80 -1.87
C SER A 122 -14.54 -3.33 -0.93
N LEU A 123 -13.48 -2.74 -1.46
CA LEU A 123 -12.36 -2.21 -0.67
C LEU A 123 -12.76 -0.99 0.17
N LYS A 124 -13.75 -0.21 -0.25
CA LYS A 124 -14.29 0.92 0.54
C LYS A 124 -14.90 0.47 1.87
N MET A 125 -15.43 -0.75 1.94
CA MET A 125 -16.01 -1.30 3.16
C MET A 125 -14.98 -1.63 4.24
N LEU A 126 -13.70 -1.66 3.88
CA LEU A 126 -12.60 -1.95 4.80
C LEU A 126 -12.07 -0.67 5.45
N LYS A 127 -11.73 -0.78 6.75
CA LYS A 127 -10.90 0.25 7.39
C LYS A 127 -9.53 0.30 6.70
N GLU A 128 -8.86 1.46 6.71
CA GLU A 128 -7.59 1.68 6.02
C GLU A 128 -6.53 0.61 6.38
N VAL A 129 -6.43 0.27 7.68
CA VAL A 129 -5.48 -0.75 8.16
C VAL A 129 -5.88 -2.16 7.70
N GLU A 130 -7.18 -2.50 7.70
CA GLU A 130 -7.68 -3.79 7.20
C GLU A 130 -7.37 -3.93 5.71
N ARG A 131 -7.62 -2.88 4.92
CA ARG A 131 -7.32 -2.81 3.49
C ARG A 131 -5.83 -2.98 3.24
N THR A 132 -4.99 -2.24 3.96
CA THR A 132 -3.54 -2.38 3.87
C THR A 132 -3.07 -3.81 4.15
N CYS A 133 -3.54 -4.44 5.24
CA CYS A 133 -3.18 -5.82 5.57
C CYS A 133 -3.60 -6.80 4.47
N ILE A 134 -4.82 -6.67 3.92
CA ILE A 134 -5.33 -7.50 2.83
C ILE A 134 -4.45 -7.35 1.58
N MET A 135 -4.12 -6.11 1.17
CA MET A 135 -3.30 -5.87 -0.02
C MET A 135 -1.89 -6.42 0.14
N LEU A 136 -1.23 -6.16 1.27
CA LEU A 136 0.12 -6.67 1.52
C LEU A 136 0.17 -8.19 1.58
N PHE A 137 -0.85 -8.84 2.13
CA PHE A 137 -0.87 -10.29 2.28
C PHE A 137 -1.23 -11.01 0.98
N TYR A 138 -2.33 -10.61 0.32
CA TYR A 138 -2.85 -11.34 -0.83
C TYR A 138 -2.30 -10.88 -2.18
N MET A 139 -1.92 -9.61 -2.32
CA MET A 139 -1.45 -9.08 -3.59
C MET A 139 0.08 -9.00 -3.67
N GLU A 140 0.74 -8.76 -2.54
CA GLU A 140 2.20 -8.60 -2.50
C GLU A 140 2.91 -9.78 -1.82
N ASP A 141 2.17 -10.83 -1.44
CA ASP A 141 2.68 -12.08 -0.83
C ASP A 141 3.64 -11.81 0.36
N ILE A 142 3.31 -10.81 1.18
CA ILE A 142 4.11 -10.45 2.35
C ILE A 142 3.62 -11.22 3.56
N SER A 143 4.54 -11.88 4.28
CA SER A 143 4.20 -12.64 5.48
C SER A 143 3.65 -11.75 6.61
N ILE A 144 2.81 -12.32 7.47
CA ILE A 144 2.15 -11.63 8.59
C ILE A 144 3.16 -10.89 9.49
N ASP A 145 4.31 -11.49 9.77
CA ASP A 145 5.34 -10.86 10.62
C ASP A 145 5.97 -9.64 9.95
N LYS A 146 6.17 -9.68 8.64
CA LYS A 146 6.64 -8.53 7.87
C LYS A 146 5.58 -7.44 7.79
N ILE A 147 4.30 -7.80 7.61
CA ILE A 147 3.17 -6.85 7.64
C ILE A 147 3.10 -6.18 9.02
N ALA A 148 3.26 -6.94 10.10
CA ALA A 148 3.32 -6.40 11.46
C ALA A 148 4.41 -5.32 11.60
N GLY A 149 5.59 -5.56 11.03
CA GLY A 149 6.68 -4.58 10.97
C GLY A 149 6.40 -3.37 10.07
N ILE A 150 5.63 -3.53 8.99
CA ILE A 150 5.22 -2.44 8.10
C ILE A 150 4.20 -1.54 8.78
N VAL A 151 3.14 -2.14 9.32
CA VAL A 151 1.98 -1.43 9.88
C VAL A 151 2.23 -0.96 11.33
N GLY A 152 3.22 -1.53 12.00
CA GLY A 152 3.58 -1.16 13.38
C GLY A 152 2.64 -1.73 14.44
N VAL A 153 2.03 -2.91 14.19
CA VAL A 153 1.14 -3.60 15.14
C VAL A 153 1.58 -5.05 15.35
N PRO A 154 1.20 -5.70 16.46
CA PRO A 154 1.52 -7.11 16.69
C PRO A 154 0.97 -8.04 15.60
N SER A 155 1.66 -9.16 15.32
CA SER A 155 1.23 -10.17 14.32
C SER A 155 -0.18 -10.73 14.61
N GLY A 156 -0.58 -10.86 15.88
CA GLY A 156 -1.94 -11.24 16.27
C GLY A 156 -2.99 -10.21 15.83
N THR A 157 -2.65 -8.92 15.89
CA THR A 157 -3.52 -7.84 15.41
C THR A 157 -3.65 -7.87 13.89
N VAL A 158 -2.56 -8.15 13.16
CA VAL A 158 -2.59 -8.34 11.70
C VAL A 158 -3.53 -9.49 11.32
N LYS A 159 -3.44 -10.64 12.01
CA LYS A 159 -4.36 -11.78 11.80
C LYS A 159 -5.82 -11.37 11.99
N SER A 160 -6.11 -10.59 13.03
CA SER A 160 -7.46 -10.07 13.30
C SER A 160 -7.95 -9.11 12.21
N HIS A 161 -7.08 -8.24 11.68
CA HIS A 161 -7.40 -7.37 10.55
C HIS A 161 -7.67 -8.16 9.27
N LEU A 162 -6.87 -9.18 8.98
CA LEU A 162 -7.07 -10.06 7.84
C LEU A 162 -8.40 -10.83 7.94
N SER A 163 -8.73 -11.39 9.11
CA SER A 163 -10.00 -12.11 9.32
C SER A 163 -11.21 -11.19 9.09
N ARG A 164 -11.22 -10.04 9.78
CA ARG A 164 -12.33 -9.07 9.64
C ARG A 164 -12.44 -8.53 8.21
N GLY A 165 -11.30 -8.24 7.56
CA GLY A 165 -11.30 -7.78 6.18
C GLY A 165 -11.88 -8.83 5.22
N LYS A 166 -11.50 -10.10 5.37
CA LYS A 166 -12.06 -11.20 4.58
C LYS A 166 -13.57 -11.35 4.79
N GLU A 167 -14.04 -11.31 6.03
CA GLU A 167 -15.46 -11.42 6.35
C GLU A 167 -16.29 -10.32 5.68
N LYS A 168 -15.81 -9.06 5.76
CA LYS A 168 -16.46 -7.92 5.11
C LYS A 168 -16.51 -8.06 3.59
N LEU A 169 -15.39 -8.44 2.97
CA LEU A 169 -15.31 -8.67 1.53
C LEU A 169 -16.23 -9.81 1.10
N ALA A 170 -16.25 -10.92 1.84
CA ALA A 170 -17.13 -12.07 1.55
C ALA A 170 -18.61 -11.68 1.65
N MET A 171 -19.00 -10.90 2.67
CA MET A 171 -20.36 -10.40 2.79
C MET A 171 -20.75 -9.50 1.62
N TYR A 172 -19.88 -8.55 1.26
CA TYR A 172 -20.14 -7.66 0.13
C TYR A 172 -20.29 -8.43 -1.19
N LEU A 173 -19.36 -9.34 -1.47
CA LEU A 173 -19.39 -10.13 -2.70
C LEU A 173 -20.65 -10.99 -2.78
N LYS A 174 -21.06 -11.62 -1.68
CA LYS A 174 -22.30 -12.41 -1.62
C LYS A 174 -23.54 -11.55 -1.87
N GLN A 175 -23.61 -10.35 -1.31
CA GLN A 175 -24.74 -9.43 -1.51
C GLN A 175 -24.84 -8.92 -2.97
N ASN A 176 -23.73 -8.87 -3.68
CA ASN A 176 -23.65 -8.41 -5.07
C ASN A 176 -23.60 -9.57 -6.09
N GLY A 177 -24.03 -10.78 -5.71
CA GLY A 177 -24.23 -11.90 -6.62
C GLY A 177 -22.96 -12.67 -6.98
N TYR A 178 -21.83 -12.43 -6.30
CA TYR A 178 -20.60 -13.20 -6.43
C TYR A 178 -20.63 -14.41 -5.51
N ASP A 179 -21.55 -15.35 -5.77
CA ASP A 179 -21.55 -16.63 -5.06
C ASP A 179 -20.38 -17.48 -5.56
N GLY A 180 -19.46 -17.82 -4.66
CA GLY A 180 -18.25 -18.62 -4.95
C GLY A 180 -18.51 -20.09 -5.31
N ASN A 181 -19.59 -20.37 -6.00
CA ASN A 181 -19.94 -21.67 -6.56
C ASN A 181 -19.65 -21.69 -8.08
N ARG A 182 -18.39 -21.92 -8.44
CA ARG A 182 -17.97 -22.55 -9.69
C ARG A 182 -16.78 -23.45 -9.43
#